data_7a165af1c16c0096e800315b43b44d63
#
_entry.id   7a165af1c16c0096e800315b43b44d63
#
_cell.length_a   1.000
_cell.length_b   1.000
_cell.length_c   1.000
_cell.angle_alpha   90.00
_cell.angle_beta   90.00
_cell.angle_gamma   90.00
#
_symmetry.space_group_name_H-M   'P 1'
#
loop_
_entity.id
_entity.type
_entity.pdbx_description
1 polymer ?
#
loop_
_entity_poly.entity_id
_entity_poly.type
_entity_poly.pdbx_seq_one_letter_code
_entity_poly.pdbx_strand_id
1 'polypeptide(L)'
;MRFQMALRTIVIGLAVVFAYAAQAEGTIKLGFITVTSGPLKGPGEPAIAAVEIAVEEINAAGGVNGKQIEVFKFDSASDPKQAALAARTLAKDNGVLAIIGPFSSGEAAVAFNVAEREKIVMISNASSAPGLTDGKEWAWRLTEGEGKQFARLLKTIAKLDYPRKTAEIVYVSDERVANIVGTALYPALLENFGIEHGEPVAITYKSFDVAPQIAGIVQKNPDLVAVAGLPENAAKTIRELKRQGYKGRMIGSQIFSDPNILELFGDLAEGTTFVAGFHRDSSPEASAFTDKFMEENASRGIRKLGAHHTDAQSYDSVYLLAQAMREGGVTGDPDKLAEERDIIRQKLTGIRFSGVLGKNICFVGRDAELPGYVIQIKDGKWAKLDEWPADDCPDS
;
A
#
# COMPACT_ATOMS: atom_id res chain seq x y z
N MET A 1 -36.82 16.23 -83.53
CA MET A 1 -36.99 16.98 -82.23
C MET A 1 -36.28 16.20 -81.16
N ARG A 2 -35.13 16.73 -80.71
CA ARG A 2 -34.24 16.08 -79.75
C ARG A 2 -34.44 16.77 -78.41
N PHE A 3 -34.87 16.04 -77.39
CA PHE A 3 -34.88 16.49 -76.02
C PHE A 3 -33.52 16.09 -75.35
N GLN A 4 -32.75 17.07 -74.99
CA GLN A 4 -31.57 16.88 -74.16
C GLN A 4 -31.95 17.07 -72.70
N MET A 5 -31.91 15.99 -71.93
CA MET A 5 -31.99 16.01 -70.50
C MET A 5 -30.57 16.22 -69.92
N ALA A 6 -30.37 17.34 -69.28
CA ALA A 6 -29.16 17.63 -68.57
C ALA A 6 -29.20 16.98 -67.19
N LEU A 7 -28.35 16.02 -66.93
CA LEU A 7 -28.14 15.36 -65.63
C LEU A 7 -27.16 16.21 -64.80
N ARG A 8 -27.67 16.89 -63.80
CA ARG A 8 -26.84 17.57 -62.80
C ARG A 8 -26.42 16.57 -61.76
N THR A 9 -25.18 16.14 -61.84
CA THR A 9 -24.53 15.30 -60.80
C THR A 9 -24.11 16.19 -59.63
N ILE A 10 -24.79 16.06 -58.48
CA ILE A 10 -24.40 16.67 -57.21
C ILE A 10 -23.36 15.74 -56.59
N VAL A 11 -22.10 16.16 -56.60
CA VAL A 11 -21.02 15.53 -55.84
C VAL A 11 -21.09 16.06 -54.40
N ILE A 12 -21.68 15.25 -53.52
CA ILE A 12 -21.60 15.50 -52.08
C ILE A 12 -20.22 14.99 -51.62
N GLY A 13 -19.29 15.91 -51.45
CA GLY A 13 -18.01 15.62 -50.86
C GLY A 13 -18.19 15.34 -49.35
N LEU A 14 -18.13 14.06 -49.00
CA LEU A 14 -18.06 13.63 -47.60
C LEU A 14 -16.64 13.97 -47.08
N ALA A 15 -16.47 15.13 -46.46
CA ALA A 15 -15.28 15.48 -45.74
C ALA A 15 -15.23 14.61 -44.45
N VAL A 16 -14.61 13.45 -44.55
CA VAL A 16 -14.21 12.67 -43.40
C VAL A 16 -13.08 13.45 -42.70
N VAL A 17 -13.45 14.23 -41.71
CA VAL A 17 -12.50 14.86 -40.82
C VAL A 17 -11.92 13.71 -39.97
N PHE A 18 -10.81 13.15 -40.43
CA PHE A 18 -9.91 12.40 -39.59
C PHE A 18 -9.35 13.41 -38.59
N ALA A 19 -9.95 13.48 -37.39
CA ALA A 19 -9.27 14.02 -36.22
C ALA A 19 -8.08 13.08 -35.94
N TYR A 20 -6.95 13.36 -36.57
CA TYR A 20 -5.68 12.91 -36.07
C TYR A 20 -5.57 13.58 -34.68
N ALA A 21 -5.88 12.79 -33.61
CA ALA A 21 -5.38 13.14 -32.31
C ALA A 21 -3.87 13.28 -32.51
N ALA A 22 -3.37 14.51 -32.50
CA ALA A 22 -1.95 14.78 -32.48
C ALA A 22 -1.42 13.95 -31.33
N GLN A 23 -0.67 12.89 -31.63
CA GLN A 23 0.04 12.11 -30.66
C GLN A 23 1.00 13.11 -30.05
N ALA A 24 0.65 13.57 -28.83
CA ALA A 24 1.44 14.56 -28.14
C ALA A 24 2.84 13.97 -27.96
N GLU A 25 3.84 14.58 -28.60
CA GLU A 25 5.24 14.16 -28.47
C GLU A 25 5.59 14.10 -26.99
N GLY A 26 6.16 12.96 -26.54
CA GLY A 26 6.56 12.70 -25.17
C GLY A 26 5.59 11.84 -24.37
N THR A 27 6.10 11.19 -23.36
CA THR A 27 5.37 10.35 -22.39
C THR A 27 5.62 10.87 -20.98
N ILE A 28 4.67 10.65 -20.08
CA ILE A 28 4.86 10.86 -18.64
C ILE A 28 5.57 9.61 -18.09
N LYS A 29 6.85 9.74 -17.84
CA LYS A 29 7.67 8.63 -17.34
C LYS A 29 7.57 8.51 -15.84
N LEU A 30 7.12 7.36 -15.34
CA LEU A 30 7.13 6.99 -13.92
C LEU A 30 8.11 5.84 -13.67
N GLY A 31 8.76 5.86 -12.52
CA GLY A 31 9.53 4.73 -12.03
C GLY A 31 8.69 3.89 -11.07
N PHE A 32 8.93 2.57 -11.06
CA PHE A 32 8.35 1.67 -10.08
C PHE A 32 9.44 0.74 -9.53
N ILE A 33 9.81 0.95 -8.26
CA ILE A 33 10.68 0.03 -7.53
C ILE A 33 9.80 -1.02 -6.88
N THR A 34 9.75 -2.19 -7.50
CA THR A 34 8.94 -3.33 -7.09
C THR A 34 9.80 -4.45 -6.50
N VAL A 35 9.16 -5.51 -6.03
CA VAL A 35 9.81 -6.71 -5.49
C VAL A 35 9.25 -7.93 -6.21
N THR A 36 10.01 -8.49 -7.14
CA THR A 36 9.64 -9.72 -7.87
C THR A 36 10.51 -10.91 -7.50
N SER A 37 11.52 -10.68 -6.65
CA SER A 37 12.40 -11.71 -6.12
C SER A 37 12.74 -11.42 -4.65
N GLY A 38 13.41 -12.36 -4.00
CA GLY A 38 13.74 -12.24 -2.58
C GLY A 38 12.58 -12.57 -1.62
N PRO A 39 12.76 -12.32 -0.30
CA PRO A 39 11.78 -12.70 0.73
C PRO A 39 10.40 -12.05 0.60
N LEU A 40 10.31 -10.85 0.02
CA LEU A 40 9.07 -10.09 -0.11
C LEU A 40 8.41 -10.22 -1.49
N LYS A 41 8.83 -11.21 -2.29
CA LYS A 41 8.23 -11.46 -3.61
C LYS A 41 6.71 -11.63 -3.52
N GLY A 42 6.23 -12.41 -2.56
CA GLY A 42 4.80 -12.73 -2.41
C GLY A 42 3.90 -11.49 -2.34
N PRO A 43 4.10 -10.59 -1.37
CA PRO A 43 3.32 -9.35 -1.29
C PRO A 43 3.70 -8.29 -2.35
N GLY A 44 4.93 -8.31 -2.89
CA GLY A 44 5.37 -7.31 -3.85
C GLY A 44 4.93 -7.55 -5.29
N GLU A 45 4.78 -8.80 -5.70
CA GLU A 45 4.43 -9.16 -7.07
C GLU A 45 3.02 -8.70 -7.48
N PRO A 46 1.96 -8.86 -6.67
CA PRO A 46 0.63 -8.37 -7.02
C PRO A 46 0.53 -6.84 -7.20
N ALA A 47 1.40 -6.08 -6.54
CA ALA A 47 1.44 -4.62 -6.70
C ALA A 47 1.73 -4.18 -8.15
N ILE A 48 2.38 -5.03 -8.96
CA ILE A 48 2.59 -4.76 -10.39
C ILE A 48 1.25 -4.70 -11.12
N ALA A 49 0.36 -5.66 -10.88
CA ALA A 49 -0.97 -5.67 -11.47
C ALA A 49 -1.75 -4.39 -11.11
N ALA A 50 -1.69 -3.98 -9.83
CA ALA A 50 -2.36 -2.78 -9.35
C ALA A 50 -1.85 -1.50 -10.06
N VAL A 51 -0.54 -1.34 -10.22
CA VAL A 51 0.06 -0.21 -10.95
C VAL A 51 -0.34 -0.24 -12.42
N GLU A 52 -0.28 -1.40 -13.07
CA GLU A 52 -0.62 -1.53 -14.49
C GLU A 52 -2.09 -1.25 -14.77
N ILE A 53 -3.00 -1.72 -13.91
CA ILE A 53 -4.45 -1.41 -13.99
C ILE A 53 -4.66 0.11 -13.95
N ALA A 54 -4.04 0.81 -12.99
CA ALA A 54 -4.17 2.25 -12.86
C ALA A 54 -3.62 3.00 -14.09
N VAL A 55 -2.48 2.57 -14.61
CA VAL A 55 -1.86 3.15 -15.81
C VAL A 55 -2.74 2.95 -17.03
N GLU A 56 -3.27 1.75 -17.24
CA GLU A 56 -4.17 1.45 -18.35
C GLU A 56 -5.44 2.31 -18.30
N GLU A 57 -6.05 2.45 -17.13
CA GLU A 57 -7.26 3.26 -16.96
C GLU A 57 -6.99 4.74 -17.23
N ILE A 58 -5.91 5.29 -16.68
CA ILE A 58 -5.52 6.69 -16.92
C ILE A 58 -5.21 6.91 -18.39
N ASN A 59 -4.47 6.00 -19.02
CA ASN A 59 -4.10 6.10 -20.41
C ASN A 59 -5.30 5.98 -21.34
N ALA A 60 -6.25 5.08 -21.06
CA ALA A 60 -7.52 4.96 -21.79
C ALA A 60 -8.39 6.21 -21.65
N ALA A 61 -8.31 6.92 -20.51
CA ALA A 61 -8.99 8.19 -20.29
C ALA A 61 -8.29 9.41 -20.92
N GLY A 62 -7.23 9.21 -21.72
CA GLY A 62 -6.48 10.28 -22.39
C GLY A 62 -5.18 10.70 -21.70
N GLY A 63 -4.76 9.97 -20.67
CA GLY A 63 -3.47 10.16 -19.99
C GLY A 63 -3.44 11.34 -19.02
N VAL A 64 -2.26 11.90 -18.84
CA VAL A 64 -1.98 13.09 -18.02
C VAL A 64 -1.69 14.25 -18.96
N ASN A 65 -2.51 15.29 -18.95
CA ASN A 65 -2.40 16.44 -19.85
C ASN A 65 -2.24 16.06 -21.33
N GLY A 66 -2.95 14.98 -21.75
CA GLY A 66 -2.91 14.45 -23.13
C GLY A 66 -1.70 13.54 -23.43
N LYS A 67 -0.85 13.25 -22.44
CA LYS A 67 0.32 12.37 -22.56
C LYS A 67 0.07 11.01 -21.92
N GLN A 68 0.52 9.94 -22.55
CA GLN A 68 0.43 8.59 -22.00
C GLN A 68 1.45 8.40 -20.87
N ILE A 69 1.09 7.63 -19.85
CA ILE A 69 2.02 7.21 -18.80
C ILE A 69 2.80 5.98 -19.29
N GLU A 70 4.11 6.02 -19.12
CA GLU A 70 5.03 4.90 -19.31
C GLU A 70 5.71 4.57 -17.97
N VAL A 71 5.74 3.30 -17.57
CA VAL A 71 6.30 2.87 -16.28
C VAL A 71 7.58 2.06 -16.48
N PHE A 72 8.68 2.54 -15.91
CA PHE A 72 9.96 1.84 -15.82
C PHE A 72 10.03 1.06 -14.51
N LYS A 73 10.00 -0.27 -14.61
CA LYS A 73 10.00 -1.17 -13.45
C LYS A 73 11.43 -1.63 -13.11
N PHE A 74 11.75 -1.70 -11.83
CA PHE A 74 13.00 -2.21 -11.32
C PHE A 74 12.75 -3.15 -10.14
N ASP A 75 13.27 -4.39 -10.20
CA ASP A 75 13.20 -5.35 -9.10
C ASP A 75 14.29 -5.06 -8.07
N SER A 76 13.93 -4.69 -6.86
CA SER A 76 14.88 -4.47 -5.76
C SER A 76 15.36 -5.76 -5.10
N ALA A 77 14.77 -6.89 -5.42
CA ALA A 77 15.06 -8.20 -4.80
C ALA A 77 14.96 -8.20 -3.26
N SER A 78 14.16 -7.31 -2.68
CA SER A 78 14.06 -7.08 -1.23
C SER A 78 15.40 -6.60 -0.60
N ASP A 79 16.30 -6.01 -1.39
CA ASP A 79 17.61 -5.55 -0.96
C ASP A 79 17.67 -4.01 -0.94
N PRO A 80 18.00 -3.38 0.21
CA PRO A 80 18.08 -1.92 0.32
C PRO A 80 19.11 -1.28 -0.62
N LYS A 81 20.22 -1.98 -0.97
CA LYS A 81 21.23 -1.46 -1.89
C LYS A 81 20.72 -1.48 -3.32
N GLN A 82 19.99 -2.53 -3.70
CA GLN A 82 19.32 -2.61 -5.00
C GLN A 82 18.25 -1.55 -5.15
N ALA A 83 17.43 -1.31 -4.09
CA ALA A 83 16.44 -0.23 -4.09
C ALA A 83 17.09 1.16 -4.27
N ALA A 84 18.23 1.42 -3.63
CA ALA A 84 18.97 2.67 -3.81
C ALA A 84 19.56 2.79 -5.23
N LEU A 85 20.06 1.70 -5.80
CA LEU A 85 20.54 1.65 -7.20
C LEU A 85 19.38 1.92 -8.16
N ALA A 86 18.23 1.24 -7.96
CA ALA A 86 17.01 1.44 -8.74
C ALA A 86 16.57 2.90 -8.74
N ALA A 87 16.51 3.53 -7.56
CA ALA A 87 16.14 4.93 -7.41
C ALA A 87 17.05 5.85 -8.25
N ARG A 88 18.37 5.60 -8.21
CA ARG A 88 19.33 6.38 -8.97
C ARG A 88 19.21 6.16 -10.49
N THR A 89 19.08 4.91 -10.92
CA THR A 89 18.93 4.56 -12.34
C THR A 89 17.65 5.16 -12.91
N LEU A 90 16.53 5.01 -12.22
CA LEU A 90 15.26 5.59 -12.63
C LEU A 90 15.33 7.12 -12.74
N ALA A 91 15.97 7.77 -11.75
CA ALA A 91 16.08 9.23 -11.75
C ALA A 91 17.01 9.78 -12.84
N LYS A 92 18.16 9.14 -13.07
CA LYS A 92 19.21 9.67 -13.97
C LYS A 92 19.17 9.08 -15.36
N ASP A 93 19.10 7.76 -15.46
CA ASP A 93 19.28 7.09 -16.74
C ASP A 93 17.95 7.00 -17.50
N ASN A 94 16.83 6.78 -16.80
CA ASN A 94 15.49 6.76 -17.41
C ASN A 94 14.81 8.12 -17.45
N GLY A 95 15.24 9.09 -16.64
CA GLY A 95 14.67 10.42 -16.61
C GLY A 95 13.19 10.43 -16.17
N VAL A 96 12.81 9.58 -15.18
CA VAL A 96 11.44 9.55 -14.71
C VAL A 96 11.08 10.79 -13.87
N LEU A 97 9.83 11.18 -13.90
CA LEU A 97 9.30 12.34 -13.19
C LEU A 97 9.06 12.08 -11.70
N ALA A 98 8.62 10.88 -11.36
CA ALA A 98 8.41 10.43 -9.98
C ALA A 98 8.60 8.92 -9.89
N ILE A 99 8.78 8.40 -8.67
CA ILE A 99 9.00 6.98 -8.39
C ILE A 99 7.95 6.50 -7.39
N ILE A 100 7.28 5.39 -7.71
CA ILE A 100 6.44 4.60 -6.80
C ILE A 100 7.33 3.52 -6.16
N GLY A 101 7.13 3.27 -4.87
CA GLY A 101 7.99 2.38 -4.09
C GLY A 101 9.10 3.15 -3.35
N PRO A 102 10.05 2.43 -2.73
CA PRO A 102 10.14 0.98 -2.64
C PRO A 102 9.10 0.38 -1.67
N PHE A 103 9.00 -0.95 -1.67
CA PHE A 103 7.99 -1.68 -0.91
C PHE A 103 8.29 -1.69 0.60
N SER A 104 9.48 -2.14 1.01
CA SER A 104 9.79 -2.32 2.42
C SER A 104 10.38 -1.09 3.09
N SER A 105 10.17 -0.99 4.41
CA SER A 105 10.75 0.09 5.21
C SER A 105 12.30 0.05 5.24
N GLY A 106 12.90 -1.13 5.14
CA GLY A 106 14.35 -1.28 5.04
C GLY A 106 14.91 -0.69 3.75
N GLU A 107 14.22 -0.89 2.63
CA GLU A 107 14.54 -0.32 1.33
C GLU A 107 14.29 1.19 1.30
N ALA A 108 13.14 1.64 1.86
CA ALA A 108 12.77 3.05 1.93
C ALA A 108 13.78 3.88 2.73
N ALA A 109 14.28 3.36 3.83
CA ALA A 109 15.27 4.04 4.66
C ALA A 109 16.55 4.43 3.89
N VAL A 110 16.89 3.70 2.82
CA VAL A 110 18.06 3.97 1.98
C VAL A 110 17.69 4.71 0.71
N ALA A 111 16.63 4.28 0.01
CA ALA A 111 16.20 4.86 -1.25
C ALA A 111 15.71 6.31 -1.10
N PHE A 112 15.08 6.67 0.01
CA PHE A 112 14.64 8.05 0.29
C PHE A 112 15.82 9.04 0.37
N ASN A 113 17.01 8.61 0.81
CA ASN A 113 18.20 9.47 0.75
C ASN A 113 18.67 9.70 -0.69
N VAL A 114 18.36 8.76 -1.62
CA VAL A 114 18.59 8.97 -3.05
C VAL A 114 17.58 9.95 -3.62
N ALA A 115 16.31 9.84 -3.25
CA ALA A 115 15.24 10.77 -3.65
C ALA A 115 15.59 12.22 -3.30
N GLU A 116 16.07 12.47 -2.07
CA GLU A 116 16.52 13.79 -1.61
C GLU A 116 17.67 14.33 -2.46
N ARG A 117 18.69 13.50 -2.73
CA ARG A 117 19.87 13.90 -3.49
C ARG A 117 19.56 14.15 -4.96
N GLU A 118 18.73 13.32 -5.57
CA GLU A 118 18.38 13.41 -6.99
C GLU A 118 17.19 14.36 -7.24
N LYS A 119 16.62 14.93 -6.18
CA LYS A 119 15.45 15.82 -6.22
C LYS A 119 14.31 15.23 -7.04
N ILE A 120 13.87 14.05 -6.66
CA ILE A 120 12.79 13.32 -7.30
C ILE A 120 11.78 12.84 -6.26
N VAL A 121 10.51 13.08 -6.52
CA VAL A 121 9.44 12.57 -5.68
C VAL A 121 9.49 11.04 -5.66
N MET A 122 9.51 10.46 -4.46
CA MET A 122 9.41 9.03 -4.23
C MET A 122 8.29 8.76 -3.24
N ILE A 123 7.30 7.95 -3.62
CA ILE A 123 6.17 7.59 -2.78
C ILE A 123 6.23 6.10 -2.48
N SER A 124 6.59 5.73 -1.24
CA SER A 124 6.48 4.34 -0.84
C SER A 124 5.01 3.93 -0.69
N ASN A 125 4.70 2.77 -1.23
CA ASN A 125 3.37 2.18 -1.28
C ASN A 125 3.11 1.12 -0.19
N ALA A 126 4.04 0.91 0.75
CA ALA A 126 3.89 -0.14 1.77
C ALA A 126 4.69 0.11 3.07
N SER A 127 5.70 0.98 3.08
CA SER A 127 6.59 1.13 4.23
C SER A 127 5.92 1.87 5.39
N SER A 128 5.80 1.21 6.56
CA SER A 128 5.07 1.70 7.73
C SER A 128 5.92 1.99 8.96
N ALA A 129 7.25 1.76 8.91
CA ALA A 129 8.14 2.03 10.04
C ALA A 129 8.13 3.52 10.43
N PRO A 130 8.20 3.84 11.71
CA PRO A 130 8.27 5.23 12.18
C PRO A 130 9.50 5.99 11.64
N GLY A 131 9.35 7.29 11.42
CA GLY A 131 10.46 8.21 11.16
C GLY A 131 11.08 8.12 9.76
N LEU A 132 10.51 7.38 8.82
CA LEU A 132 11.08 7.20 7.48
C LEU A 132 11.11 8.49 6.66
N THR A 133 10.15 9.36 6.87
CA THR A 133 9.96 10.62 6.14
C THR A 133 10.41 11.84 6.93
N ASP A 134 10.89 11.67 8.17
CA ASP A 134 11.31 12.77 9.03
C ASP A 134 12.44 13.58 8.38
N GLY A 135 12.23 14.89 8.27
CA GLY A 135 13.18 15.81 7.65
C GLY A 135 13.39 15.61 6.14
N LYS A 136 12.49 14.88 5.46
CA LYS A 136 12.53 14.67 4.01
C LYS A 136 11.63 15.67 3.28
N GLU A 137 12.07 16.09 2.10
CA GLU A 137 11.32 16.96 1.20
C GLU A 137 10.80 16.22 -0.03
N TRP A 138 11.49 15.16 -0.46
CA TRP A 138 11.26 14.44 -1.71
C TRP A 138 10.74 13.02 -1.51
N ALA A 139 10.58 12.58 -0.26
CA ALA A 139 10.11 11.27 0.09
C ALA A 139 8.75 11.34 0.80
N TRP A 140 7.79 10.59 0.29
CA TRP A 140 6.45 10.41 0.83
C TRP A 140 6.15 8.94 1.07
N ARG A 141 5.12 8.68 1.84
CA ARG A 141 4.52 7.34 1.90
C ARG A 141 3.00 7.42 1.88
N LEU A 142 2.40 6.62 1.02
CA LEU A 142 0.96 6.44 0.96
C LEU A 142 0.53 5.29 1.87
N THR A 143 1.08 5.28 3.07
CA THR A 143 0.76 4.30 4.12
C THR A 143 0.76 4.99 5.47
N GLU A 144 -0.13 4.58 6.36
CA GLU A 144 -0.10 5.07 7.74
C GLU A 144 0.97 4.35 8.57
N GLY A 145 1.49 5.06 9.57
CA GLY A 145 2.38 4.46 10.56
C GLY A 145 1.69 3.40 11.42
N GLU A 146 2.39 2.30 11.70
CA GLU A 146 1.91 1.20 12.55
C GLU A 146 1.36 1.68 13.90
N GLY A 147 1.95 2.72 14.49
CA GLY A 147 1.53 3.23 15.80
C GLY A 147 0.11 3.78 15.81
N LYS A 148 -0.25 4.55 14.79
CA LYS A 148 -1.60 5.10 14.65
C LYS A 148 -2.63 3.99 14.46
N GLN A 149 -2.32 3.04 13.61
CA GLN A 149 -3.20 1.92 13.33
C GLN A 149 -3.39 1.02 14.55
N PHE A 150 -2.34 0.66 15.26
CA PHE A 150 -2.44 -0.17 16.45
C PHE A 150 -3.19 0.56 17.58
N ALA A 151 -3.02 1.88 17.71
CA ALA A 151 -3.81 2.68 18.65
C ALA A 151 -5.32 2.65 18.32
N ARG A 152 -5.70 2.69 17.03
CA ARG A 152 -7.10 2.52 16.59
C ARG A 152 -7.63 1.13 16.96
N LEU A 153 -6.83 0.08 16.79
CA LEU A 153 -7.18 -1.28 17.21
C LEU A 153 -7.47 -1.33 18.71
N LEU A 154 -6.58 -0.81 19.53
CA LEU A 154 -6.76 -0.80 21.00
C LEU A 154 -7.96 0.04 21.43
N LYS A 155 -8.22 1.19 20.80
CA LYS A 155 -9.43 2.00 21.02
C LYS A 155 -10.71 1.21 20.67
N THR A 156 -10.70 0.48 19.57
CA THR A 156 -11.84 -0.36 19.17
C THR A 156 -12.04 -1.51 20.14
N ILE A 157 -10.99 -2.21 20.55
CA ILE A 157 -11.04 -3.27 21.55
C ILE A 157 -11.59 -2.73 22.88
N ALA A 158 -11.23 -1.50 23.24
CA ALA A 158 -11.73 -0.84 24.45
C ALA A 158 -13.25 -0.56 24.40
N LYS A 159 -13.81 -0.29 23.22
CA LYS A 159 -15.26 -0.09 23.02
C LYS A 159 -16.03 -1.41 23.09
N LEU A 160 -15.41 -2.54 22.78
CA LEU A 160 -16.07 -3.84 22.56
C LEU A 160 -16.17 -4.72 23.81
N ASP A 161 -15.91 -4.21 24.99
CA ASP A 161 -15.99 -4.95 26.27
C ASP A 161 -15.24 -6.31 26.25
N TYR A 162 -14.07 -6.32 25.59
CA TYR A 162 -13.21 -7.49 25.55
C TYR A 162 -12.27 -7.53 26.76
N PRO A 163 -12.00 -8.72 27.33
CA PRO A 163 -10.91 -8.87 28.29
C PRO A 163 -9.61 -8.34 27.69
N ARG A 164 -8.95 -7.41 28.40
CA ARG A 164 -7.74 -6.72 27.92
C ARG A 164 -6.84 -6.21 29.04
N LYS A 165 -6.86 -6.87 30.19
CA LYS A 165 -6.02 -6.46 31.31
C LYS A 165 -4.56 -6.82 31.07
N THR A 166 -4.33 -7.96 30.44
CA THR A 166 -2.99 -8.50 30.21
C THR A 166 -2.76 -8.83 28.74
N ALA A 167 -1.53 -8.62 28.28
CA ALA A 167 -1.08 -8.98 26.94
C ALA A 167 0.30 -9.62 26.96
N GLU A 168 0.57 -10.49 25.98
CA GLU A 168 1.92 -10.93 25.63
C GLU A 168 2.20 -10.54 24.20
N ILE A 169 3.47 -10.29 23.88
CA ILE A 169 3.90 -9.83 22.57
C ILE A 169 4.79 -10.90 21.95
N VAL A 170 4.50 -11.30 20.71
CA VAL A 170 5.38 -12.17 19.90
C VAL A 170 5.85 -11.36 18.70
N TYR A 171 7.14 -11.35 18.42
CA TYR A 171 7.69 -10.59 17.30
C TYR A 171 8.79 -11.33 16.54
N VAL A 172 8.94 -10.99 15.26
CA VAL A 172 10.01 -11.52 14.39
C VAL A 172 11.25 -10.64 14.53
N SER A 173 12.28 -11.14 15.20
CA SER A 173 13.44 -10.37 15.63
C SER A 173 14.42 -10.02 14.49
N ASP A 174 14.43 -10.78 13.40
CA ASP A 174 15.28 -10.61 12.23
C ASP A 174 14.56 -9.90 11.05
N GLU A 175 13.31 -9.41 11.28
CA GLU A 175 12.61 -8.50 10.39
C GLU A 175 12.54 -7.11 11.01
N ARG A 176 12.95 -6.08 10.25
CA ARG A 176 13.16 -4.71 10.79
C ARG A 176 11.90 -4.10 11.41
N VAL A 177 10.77 -4.18 10.68
CA VAL A 177 9.52 -3.55 11.15
C VAL A 177 8.98 -4.30 12.34
N ALA A 178 8.90 -5.63 12.26
CA ALA A 178 8.41 -6.47 13.34
C ALA A 178 9.26 -6.30 14.63
N ASN A 179 10.57 -6.14 14.48
CA ASN A 179 11.46 -5.89 15.61
C ASN A 179 11.11 -4.55 16.30
N ILE A 180 11.06 -3.44 15.57
CA ILE A 180 10.71 -2.12 16.12
C ILE A 180 9.30 -2.14 16.73
N VAL A 181 8.35 -2.72 16.01
CA VAL A 181 6.95 -2.81 16.44
C VAL A 181 6.83 -3.63 17.73
N GLY A 182 7.46 -4.80 17.76
CA GLY A 182 7.35 -5.73 18.89
C GLY A 182 8.12 -5.30 20.14
N THR A 183 9.27 -4.62 20.00
CA THR A 183 10.13 -4.27 21.13
C THR A 183 9.94 -2.85 21.65
N ALA A 184 9.38 -1.95 20.87
CA ALA A 184 9.19 -0.56 21.27
C ALA A 184 7.73 -0.09 21.13
N LEU A 185 7.11 -0.30 19.96
CA LEU A 185 5.83 0.32 19.67
C LEU A 185 4.66 -0.35 20.41
N TYR A 186 4.55 -1.67 20.36
CA TYR A 186 3.49 -2.40 21.05
C TYR A 186 3.59 -2.26 22.57
N PRO A 187 4.76 -2.44 23.21
CA PRO A 187 4.92 -2.18 24.64
C PRO A 187 4.39 -0.80 25.03
N ALA A 188 4.89 0.27 24.41
CA ALA A 188 4.49 1.63 24.72
C ALA A 188 2.99 1.89 24.54
N LEU A 189 2.39 1.34 23.49
CA LEU A 189 0.96 1.50 23.25
C LEU A 189 0.10 0.69 24.23
N LEU A 190 0.48 -0.53 24.55
CA LEU A 190 -0.22 -1.33 25.56
C LEU A 190 -0.20 -0.63 26.92
N GLU A 191 0.96 -0.12 27.35
CA GLU A 191 1.09 0.69 28.58
C GLU A 191 0.18 1.93 28.55
N ASN A 192 0.19 2.69 27.46
CA ASN A 192 -0.67 3.88 27.29
C ASN A 192 -2.17 3.56 27.37
N PHE A 193 -2.57 2.34 27.07
CA PHE A 193 -3.96 1.87 27.20
C PHE A 193 -4.22 1.14 28.54
N GLY A 194 -3.25 1.12 29.45
CA GLY A 194 -3.37 0.47 30.76
C GLY A 194 -3.43 -1.06 30.68
N ILE A 195 -2.79 -1.65 29.67
CA ILE A 195 -2.72 -3.10 29.47
C ILE A 195 -1.35 -3.57 29.94
N GLU A 196 -1.32 -4.39 30.97
CA GLU A 196 -0.09 -4.99 31.48
C GLU A 196 0.46 -6.00 30.46
N HIS A 197 1.78 -5.98 30.25
CA HIS A 197 2.43 -6.92 29.34
C HIS A 197 3.74 -7.47 29.91
N GLY A 198 4.12 -8.66 29.45
CA GLY A 198 5.43 -9.24 29.73
C GLY A 198 6.50 -8.73 28.74
N GLU A 199 7.73 -9.21 28.94
CA GLU A 199 8.81 -8.99 27.98
C GLU A 199 8.46 -9.59 26.62
N PRO A 200 8.69 -8.85 25.51
CA PRO A 200 8.39 -9.34 24.18
C PRO A 200 9.15 -10.64 23.82
N VAL A 201 8.44 -11.60 23.28
CA VAL A 201 8.94 -12.94 22.95
C VAL A 201 9.42 -12.97 21.51
N ALA A 202 10.72 -13.17 21.32
CA ALA A 202 11.35 -13.22 20.02
C ALA A 202 11.18 -14.57 19.32
N ILE A 203 10.81 -14.55 18.05
CA ILE A 203 11.00 -15.65 17.09
C ILE A 203 11.80 -15.11 15.91
N THR A 204 12.33 -15.99 15.05
CA THR A 204 12.96 -15.57 13.78
C THR A 204 12.08 -15.88 12.60
N TYR A 205 12.30 -15.20 11.48
CA TYR A 205 11.57 -15.45 10.23
C TYR A 205 11.63 -16.94 9.83
N LYS A 206 12.80 -17.55 9.99
CA LYS A 206 13.04 -18.96 9.64
C LYS A 206 12.76 -19.94 10.77
N SER A 207 12.27 -19.51 11.94
CA SER A 207 11.95 -20.43 13.04
C SER A 207 10.99 -21.51 12.55
N PHE A 208 11.46 -22.76 12.58
CA PHE A 208 10.66 -23.90 12.21
C PHE A 208 9.71 -24.30 13.35
N ASP A 209 10.22 -24.29 14.58
CA ASP A 209 9.50 -24.60 15.83
C ASP A 209 9.44 -23.35 16.72
N VAL A 210 8.25 -22.98 17.13
CA VAL A 210 7.97 -21.89 18.06
C VAL A 210 7.30 -22.38 19.36
N ALA A 211 7.14 -23.69 19.50
CA ALA A 211 6.43 -24.29 20.63
C ALA A 211 7.00 -23.90 22.01
N PRO A 212 8.33 -23.86 22.22
CA PRO A 212 8.88 -23.47 23.52
C PRO A 212 8.54 -22.01 23.91
N GLN A 213 8.60 -21.08 22.93
CA GLN A 213 8.26 -19.69 23.15
C GLN A 213 6.77 -19.51 23.47
N ILE A 214 5.92 -20.20 22.75
CA ILE A 214 4.47 -20.14 22.91
C ILE A 214 4.02 -20.79 24.22
N ALA A 215 4.69 -21.85 24.68
CA ALA A 215 4.36 -22.50 25.96
C ALA A 215 4.44 -21.53 27.16
N GLY A 216 5.44 -20.67 27.19
CA GLY A 216 5.57 -19.63 28.22
C GLY A 216 4.42 -18.61 28.18
N ILE A 217 3.93 -18.26 27.00
CA ILE A 217 2.78 -17.37 26.82
C ILE A 217 1.49 -18.04 27.29
N VAL A 218 1.24 -19.25 26.85
CA VAL A 218 0.02 -20.01 27.21
C VAL A 218 -0.05 -20.23 28.72
N GLN A 219 1.08 -20.47 29.38
CA GLN A 219 1.14 -20.66 30.83
C GLN A 219 0.72 -19.39 31.60
N LYS A 220 1.02 -18.20 31.09
CA LYS A 220 0.60 -16.93 31.68
C LYS A 220 -0.89 -16.63 31.43
N ASN A 221 -1.49 -17.25 30.44
CA ASN A 221 -2.89 -17.12 30.02
C ASN A 221 -3.35 -15.65 29.87
N PRO A 222 -2.66 -14.82 29.03
CA PRO A 222 -3.02 -13.44 28.85
C PRO A 222 -4.37 -13.26 28.16
N ASP A 223 -5.02 -12.11 28.34
CA ASP A 223 -6.24 -11.76 27.62
C ASP A 223 -5.98 -11.60 26.12
N LEU A 224 -4.81 -11.01 25.79
CA LEU A 224 -4.41 -10.69 24.42
C LEU A 224 -3.02 -11.28 24.10
N VAL A 225 -2.84 -11.70 22.87
CA VAL A 225 -1.50 -11.94 22.29
C VAL A 225 -1.36 -11.04 21.06
N ALA A 226 -0.45 -10.07 21.14
CA ALA A 226 -0.11 -9.18 20.05
C ALA A 226 1.03 -9.79 19.20
N VAL A 227 0.83 -9.89 17.89
CA VAL A 227 1.80 -10.50 16.98
C VAL A 227 2.33 -9.47 16.00
N ALA A 228 3.65 -9.26 16.01
CA ALA A 228 4.38 -8.42 15.06
C ALA A 228 5.26 -9.30 14.17
N GLY A 229 4.88 -9.48 12.91
CA GLY A 229 5.59 -10.32 11.96
C GLY A 229 4.83 -10.55 10.66
N LEU A 230 5.48 -11.21 9.71
CA LEU A 230 4.87 -11.53 8.42
C LEU A 230 3.75 -12.58 8.56
N PRO A 231 2.84 -12.68 7.58
CA PRO A 231 1.68 -13.59 7.66
C PRO A 231 2.03 -15.03 8.02
N GLU A 232 3.13 -15.56 7.48
CA GLU A 232 3.57 -16.94 7.74
C GLU A 232 4.01 -17.13 9.20
N ASN A 233 4.66 -16.13 9.80
CA ASN A 233 5.06 -16.18 11.19
C ASN A 233 3.85 -16.05 12.12
N ALA A 234 2.91 -15.19 11.77
CA ALA A 234 1.64 -15.07 12.47
C ALA A 234 0.86 -16.40 12.43
N ALA A 235 0.77 -17.04 11.27
CA ALA A 235 0.11 -18.34 11.14
C ALA A 235 0.74 -19.42 12.02
N LYS A 236 2.08 -19.48 12.10
CA LYS A 236 2.79 -20.41 12.99
C LYS A 236 2.44 -20.12 14.46
N THR A 237 2.48 -18.86 14.85
CA THR A 237 2.18 -18.42 16.22
C THR A 237 0.73 -18.75 16.59
N ILE A 238 -0.24 -18.43 15.74
CA ILE A 238 -1.66 -18.70 15.93
C ILE A 238 -1.91 -20.20 16.08
N ARG A 239 -1.37 -20.98 15.16
CA ARG A 239 -1.52 -22.45 15.17
C ARG A 239 -0.98 -23.03 16.46
N GLU A 240 0.16 -22.58 16.90
CA GLU A 240 0.80 -23.12 18.11
C GLU A 240 0.06 -22.67 19.37
N LEU A 241 -0.39 -21.40 19.46
CA LEU A 241 -1.26 -20.94 20.56
C LEU A 241 -2.52 -21.80 20.71
N LYS A 242 -3.20 -22.05 19.59
CA LYS A 242 -4.43 -22.87 19.59
C LYS A 242 -4.13 -24.34 19.93
N ARG A 243 -3.03 -24.91 19.39
CA ARG A 243 -2.59 -26.28 19.67
C ARG A 243 -2.32 -26.48 21.18
N GLN A 244 -1.75 -25.47 21.84
CA GLN A 244 -1.47 -25.49 23.28
C GLN A 244 -2.68 -25.07 24.13
N GLY A 245 -3.84 -24.82 23.52
CA GLY A 245 -5.09 -24.56 24.23
C GLY A 245 -5.34 -23.12 24.66
N TYR A 246 -4.60 -22.14 24.11
CA TYR A 246 -4.86 -20.73 24.38
C TYR A 246 -6.28 -20.31 23.95
N LYS A 247 -6.98 -19.62 24.83
CA LYS A 247 -8.39 -19.21 24.68
C LYS A 247 -8.57 -17.71 24.51
N GLY A 248 -7.54 -16.91 24.79
CA GLY A 248 -7.58 -15.46 24.63
C GLY A 248 -7.59 -15.02 23.17
N ARG A 249 -7.51 -13.73 22.95
CA ARG A 249 -7.58 -13.13 21.61
C ARG A 249 -6.20 -12.88 21.05
N MET A 250 -6.10 -13.05 19.75
CA MET A 250 -4.93 -12.60 19.00
C MET A 250 -5.24 -11.29 18.32
N ILE A 251 -4.29 -10.38 18.38
CA ILE A 251 -4.34 -9.07 17.73
C ILE A 251 -3.08 -8.87 16.89
N GLY A 252 -3.23 -8.15 15.80
CA GLY A 252 -2.13 -7.94 14.86
C GLY A 252 -2.20 -6.61 14.12
N SER A 253 -1.13 -6.33 13.38
CA SER A 253 -1.00 -5.15 12.55
C SER A 253 -1.68 -5.31 11.19
N GLN A 254 -1.56 -4.28 10.36
CA GLN A 254 -2.06 -4.29 8.98
C GLN A 254 -1.50 -5.40 8.09
N ILE A 255 -0.41 -6.03 8.48
CA ILE A 255 0.14 -7.15 7.71
C ILE A 255 -0.80 -8.36 7.69
N PHE A 256 -1.71 -8.46 8.65
CA PHE A 256 -2.76 -9.47 8.68
C PHE A 256 -3.92 -9.17 7.72
N SER A 257 -3.91 -8.02 7.08
CA SER A 257 -4.97 -7.58 6.17
C SER A 257 -4.82 -8.11 4.72
N ASP A 258 -3.92 -9.05 4.45
CA ASP A 258 -3.95 -9.82 3.18
C ASP A 258 -5.08 -10.84 3.26
N PRO A 259 -6.10 -10.78 2.40
CA PRO A 259 -7.21 -11.73 2.42
C PRO A 259 -6.78 -13.20 2.31
N ASN A 260 -5.63 -13.49 1.69
CA ASN A 260 -5.08 -14.83 1.61
C ASN A 260 -4.70 -15.43 2.98
N ILE A 261 -4.65 -14.61 4.01
CA ILE A 261 -4.39 -15.05 5.39
C ILE A 261 -5.49 -16.00 5.89
N LEU A 262 -6.71 -15.90 5.36
CA LEU A 262 -7.81 -16.82 5.68
C LEU A 262 -7.47 -18.27 5.33
N GLU A 263 -6.81 -18.48 4.18
CA GLU A 263 -6.36 -19.82 3.80
C GLU A 263 -5.15 -20.29 4.64
N LEU A 264 -4.26 -19.35 4.96
CA LEU A 264 -3.06 -19.64 5.72
C LEU A 264 -3.36 -20.03 7.17
N PHE A 265 -4.33 -19.37 7.78
CA PHE A 265 -4.72 -19.57 9.17
C PHE A 265 -5.79 -20.65 9.33
N GLY A 266 -6.70 -20.80 8.36
CA GLY A 266 -7.84 -21.69 8.44
C GLY A 266 -8.74 -21.37 9.63
N ASP A 267 -9.44 -22.36 10.15
CA ASP A 267 -10.38 -22.20 11.29
C ASP A 267 -9.70 -21.74 12.59
N LEU A 268 -8.37 -21.83 12.66
CA LEU A 268 -7.61 -21.41 13.84
C LEU A 268 -7.54 -19.90 14.03
N ALA A 269 -7.84 -19.13 12.98
CA ALA A 269 -7.85 -17.67 13.01
C ALA A 269 -9.09 -17.05 13.63
N GLU A 270 -10.11 -17.85 13.94
CA GLU A 270 -11.37 -17.35 14.49
C GLU A 270 -11.16 -16.44 15.70
N GLY A 271 -11.73 -15.25 15.67
CA GLY A 271 -11.59 -14.23 16.70
C GLY A 271 -10.33 -13.37 16.61
N THR A 272 -9.40 -13.65 15.68
CA THR A 272 -8.23 -12.79 15.44
C THR A 272 -8.70 -11.42 14.96
N THR A 273 -8.18 -10.35 15.60
CA THR A 273 -8.58 -8.97 15.33
C THR A 273 -7.35 -8.17 14.90
N PHE A 274 -7.46 -7.41 13.84
CA PHE A 274 -6.34 -6.66 13.27
C PHE A 274 -6.80 -5.38 12.58
N VAL A 275 -5.86 -4.52 12.25
CA VAL A 275 -6.14 -3.32 11.45
C VAL A 275 -5.94 -3.60 9.97
N ALA A 276 -6.70 -2.91 9.14
CA ALA A 276 -6.57 -2.92 7.69
C ALA A 276 -6.57 -1.48 7.18
N GLY A 277 -5.63 -1.16 6.28
CA GLY A 277 -5.58 0.12 5.58
C GLY A 277 -6.47 0.17 4.34
N PHE A 278 -7.16 -0.92 4.03
CA PHE A 278 -8.09 -1.04 2.90
C PHE A 278 -9.17 -2.07 3.22
N HIS A 279 -10.38 -1.79 2.77
CA HIS A 279 -11.49 -2.73 2.82
C HIS A 279 -12.32 -2.63 1.54
N ARG A 280 -12.54 -3.77 0.84
CA ARG A 280 -13.22 -3.77 -0.47
C ARG A 280 -14.62 -3.13 -0.45
N ASP A 281 -15.34 -3.27 0.66
CA ASP A 281 -16.71 -2.76 0.77
C ASP A 281 -16.75 -1.32 1.35
N SER A 282 -15.61 -0.60 1.33
CA SER A 282 -15.56 0.80 1.78
C SER A 282 -16.19 1.77 0.78
N SER A 283 -16.16 1.42 -0.51
CA SER A 283 -16.81 2.19 -1.57
C SER A 283 -17.08 1.32 -2.80
N PRO A 284 -17.95 1.74 -3.72
CA PRO A 284 -18.12 1.07 -5.01
C PRO A 284 -16.83 0.99 -5.82
N GLU A 285 -15.99 2.04 -5.76
CA GLU A 285 -14.71 2.11 -6.45
C GLU A 285 -13.71 1.09 -5.87
N ALA A 286 -13.68 0.91 -4.54
CA ALA A 286 -12.85 -0.10 -3.88
C ALA A 286 -13.27 -1.52 -4.26
N SER A 287 -14.58 -1.78 -4.37
CA SER A 287 -15.12 -3.06 -4.84
C SER A 287 -14.71 -3.33 -6.29
N ALA A 288 -14.93 -2.36 -7.19
CA ALA A 288 -14.60 -2.48 -8.62
C ALA A 288 -13.11 -2.70 -8.84
N PHE A 289 -12.27 -1.94 -8.14
CA PHE A 289 -10.80 -2.16 -8.13
C PHE A 289 -10.46 -3.59 -7.72
N THR A 290 -11.04 -4.06 -6.60
CA THR A 290 -10.73 -5.40 -6.07
C THR A 290 -11.09 -6.49 -7.08
N ASP A 291 -12.25 -6.39 -7.75
CA ASP A 291 -12.69 -7.38 -8.73
C ASP A 291 -11.75 -7.41 -9.94
N LYS A 292 -11.40 -6.25 -10.49
CA LYS A 292 -10.45 -6.13 -11.61
C LYS A 292 -9.04 -6.62 -11.22
N PHE A 293 -8.59 -6.28 -10.01
CA PHE A 293 -7.31 -6.72 -9.47
C PHE A 293 -7.23 -8.25 -9.35
N MET A 294 -8.30 -8.88 -8.87
CA MET A 294 -8.36 -10.34 -8.75
C MET A 294 -8.33 -11.01 -10.14
N GLU A 295 -9.09 -10.48 -11.10
CA GLU A 295 -9.11 -10.97 -12.48
C GLU A 295 -7.72 -10.86 -13.13
N GLU A 296 -7.07 -9.70 -13.00
CA GLU A 296 -5.75 -9.46 -13.57
C GLU A 296 -4.68 -10.38 -12.96
N ASN A 297 -4.69 -10.58 -11.63
CA ASN A 297 -3.76 -11.53 -10.99
C ASN A 297 -4.05 -12.97 -11.41
N ALA A 298 -5.31 -13.37 -11.54
CA ALA A 298 -5.67 -14.70 -12.02
C ALA A 298 -5.16 -14.96 -13.44
N SER A 299 -5.21 -13.96 -14.33
CA SER A 299 -4.66 -14.06 -15.70
C SER A 299 -3.15 -14.31 -15.70
N ARG A 300 -2.44 -13.87 -14.65
CA ARG A 300 -0.99 -14.07 -14.42
C ARG A 300 -0.68 -15.37 -13.67
N GLY A 301 -1.69 -16.17 -13.32
CA GLY A 301 -1.53 -17.37 -12.52
C GLY A 301 -1.31 -17.10 -11.02
N ILE A 302 -1.59 -15.88 -10.54
CA ILE A 302 -1.51 -15.50 -9.14
C ILE A 302 -2.91 -15.57 -8.53
N ARG A 303 -3.08 -16.44 -7.54
CA ARG A 303 -4.35 -16.56 -6.83
C ARG A 303 -4.44 -15.54 -5.69
N LYS A 304 -5.44 -14.68 -5.73
CA LYS A 304 -5.77 -13.73 -4.65
C LYS A 304 -7.22 -13.90 -4.22
N LEU A 305 -7.48 -13.79 -2.92
CA LEU A 305 -8.85 -13.76 -2.36
C LEU A 305 -9.40 -12.34 -2.23
N GLY A 306 -8.59 -11.34 -2.52
CA GLY A 306 -8.92 -9.92 -2.48
C GLY A 306 -7.67 -9.08 -2.59
N ALA A 307 -7.82 -7.76 -2.64
CA ALA A 307 -6.71 -6.83 -2.61
C ALA A 307 -6.26 -6.57 -1.16
N HIS A 308 -4.95 -6.57 -0.96
CA HIS A 308 -4.32 -6.09 0.26
C HIS A 308 -4.21 -4.54 0.23
N HIS A 309 -4.03 -3.90 1.38
CA HIS A 309 -3.87 -2.44 1.41
C HIS A 309 -2.69 -1.94 0.56
N THR A 310 -1.61 -2.72 0.45
CA THR A 310 -0.45 -2.36 -0.37
C THR A 310 -0.75 -2.39 -1.87
N ASP A 311 -1.68 -3.24 -2.30
CA ASP A 311 -2.16 -3.29 -3.69
C ASP A 311 -2.98 -2.03 -4.00
N ALA A 312 -3.91 -1.67 -3.10
CA ALA A 312 -4.69 -0.45 -3.21
C ALA A 312 -3.82 0.82 -3.14
N GLN A 313 -2.80 0.83 -2.28
CA GLN A 313 -1.81 1.91 -2.20
C GLN A 313 -0.97 2.03 -3.48
N SER A 314 -0.64 0.91 -4.11
CA SER A 314 0.08 0.89 -5.39
C SER A 314 -0.76 1.49 -6.52
N TYR A 315 -2.03 1.11 -6.59
CA TYR A 315 -3.00 1.67 -7.53
C TYR A 315 -3.21 3.16 -7.31
N ASP A 316 -3.52 3.58 -6.10
CA ASP A 316 -3.77 4.98 -5.75
C ASP A 316 -2.52 5.86 -5.87
N SER A 317 -1.30 5.31 -5.73
CA SER A 317 -0.06 6.06 -5.97
C SER A 317 0.05 6.58 -7.40
N VAL A 318 -0.43 5.81 -8.39
CA VAL A 318 -0.45 6.24 -9.80
C VAL A 318 -1.46 7.38 -9.98
N TYR A 319 -2.66 7.24 -9.44
CA TYR A 319 -3.71 8.26 -9.52
C TYR A 319 -3.34 9.55 -8.80
N LEU A 320 -2.74 9.43 -7.62
CA LEU A 320 -2.24 10.56 -6.83
C LEU A 320 -1.18 11.36 -7.59
N LEU A 321 -0.19 10.66 -8.17
CA LEU A 321 0.83 11.30 -9.00
C LEU A 321 0.23 11.92 -10.26
N ALA A 322 -0.70 11.22 -10.92
CA ALA A 322 -1.39 11.74 -12.09
C ALA A 322 -2.20 13.01 -11.76
N GLN A 323 -2.87 13.06 -10.60
CA GLN A 323 -3.55 14.26 -10.14
C GLN A 323 -2.56 15.41 -9.91
N ALA A 324 -1.49 15.19 -9.17
CA ALA A 324 -0.47 16.21 -8.89
C ALA A 324 0.13 16.76 -10.20
N MET A 325 0.39 15.90 -11.17
CA MET A 325 0.91 16.26 -12.48
C MET A 325 -0.10 17.07 -13.31
N ARG A 326 -1.39 16.66 -13.31
CA ARG A 326 -2.46 17.42 -14.00
C ARG A 326 -2.62 18.81 -13.43
N GLU A 327 -2.70 18.93 -12.11
CA GLU A 327 -2.83 20.22 -11.42
C GLU A 327 -1.59 21.12 -11.56
N GLY A 328 -0.42 20.52 -11.79
CA GLY A 328 0.83 21.20 -12.04
C GLY A 328 1.09 21.53 -13.50
N GLY A 329 0.27 21.06 -14.44
CA GLY A 329 0.49 21.26 -15.87
C GLY A 329 1.75 20.56 -16.40
N VAL A 330 2.15 19.43 -15.77
CA VAL A 330 3.34 18.66 -16.17
C VAL A 330 3.19 18.13 -17.59
N THR A 331 4.24 18.25 -18.38
CA THR A 331 4.22 17.93 -19.81
C THR A 331 5.06 16.71 -20.20
N GLY A 332 5.98 16.28 -19.32
CA GLY A 332 6.94 15.21 -19.60
C GLY A 332 8.08 15.67 -20.55
N ASP A 333 8.29 16.98 -20.67
CA ASP A 333 9.36 17.56 -21.47
C ASP A 333 10.73 17.26 -20.80
N PRO A 334 11.63 16.52 -21.46
CA PRO A 334 12.94 16.22 -20.90
C PRO A 334 13.78 17.43 -20.53
N ASP A 335 13.61 18.54 -21.22
CA ASP A 335 14.33 19.79 -20.94
C ASP A 335 13.82 20.51 -19.68
N LYS A 336 12.61 20.15 -19.21
CA LYS A 336 11.98 20.67 -17.99
C LYS A 336 11.99 19.69 -16.82
N LEU A 337 12.70 18.60 -16.93
CA LEU A 337 12.63 17.48 -15.96
C LEU A 337 12.81 17.93 -14.49
N ALA A 338 13.80 18.79 -14.23
CA ALA A 338 14.05 19.29 -12.88
C ALA A 338 12.93 20.21 -12.36
N GLU A 339 12.40 21.09 -13.21
CA GLU A 339 11.29 21.97 -12.91
C GLU A 339 10.01 21.16 -12.65
N GLU A 340 9.68 20.22 -13.51
CA GLU A 340 8.46 19.40 -13.40
C GLU A 340 8.49 18.48 -12.17
N ARG A 341 9.65 17.97 -11.77
CA ARG A 341 9.82 17.24 -10.50
C ARG A 341 9.51 18.12 -9.30
N ASP A 342 9.97 19.38 -9.30
CA ASP A 342 9.67 20.31 -8.20
C ASP A 342 8.19 20.72 -8.18
N ILE A 343 7.56 20.89 -9.33
CA ILE A 343 6.12 21.11 -9.44
C ILE A 343 5.35 19.95 -8.80
N ILE A 344 5.70 18.70 -9.10
CA ILE A 344 5.05 17.51 -8.51
C ILE A 344 5.22 17.53 -6.99
N ARG A 345 6.43 17.81 -6.48
CA ARG A 345 6.70 17.91 -5.05
C ARG A 345 5.84 19.00 -4.38
N GLN A 346 5.74 20.17 -4.99
CA GLN A 346 4.92 21.27 -4.47
C GLN A 346 3.44 20.91 -4.43
N LYS A 347 2.93 20.29 -5.50
CA LYS A 347 1.52 19.88 -5.58
C LYS A 347 1.16 18.83 -4.54
N LEU A 348 2.02 17.87 -4.28
CA LEU A 348 1.80 16.86 -3.25
C LEU A 348 1.74 17.43 -1.82
N THR A 349 2.38 18.56 -1.56
CA THR A 349 2.44 19.15 -0.20
C THR A 349 1.07 19.61 0.32
N GLY A 350 0.14 19.99 -0.56
CA GLY A 350 -1.22 20.44 -0.16
C GLY A 350 -2.33 19.63 -0.79
N ILE A 351 -2.00 18.47 -1.35
CA ILE A 351 -2.97 17.70 -2.13
C ILE A 351 -4.13 17.19 -1.28
N ARG A 352 -5.31 17.15 -1.87
CA ARG A 352 -6.47 16.41 -1.40
C ARG A 352 -6.80 15.38 -2.46
N PHE A 353 -6.65 14.14 -2.10
CA PHE A 353 -6.83 13.01 -3.01
C PHE A 353 -8.02 12.16 -2.57
N SER A 354 -8.74 11.61 -3.53
CA SER A 354 -9.78 10.62 -3.29
C SER A 354 -9.58 9.48 -4.28
N GLY A 355 -9.46 8.27 -3.76
CA GLY A 355 -9.19 7.05 -4.51
C GLY A 355 -9.86 5.85 -3.88
N VAL A 356 -9.36 4.66 -4.19
CA VAL A 356 -9.89 3.40 -3.66
C VAL A 356 -9.57 3.21 -2.17
N LEU A 357 -8.52 3.88 -1.67
CA LEU A 357 -8.19 3.87 -0.24
C LEU A 357 -9.17 4.69 0.59
N GLY A 358 -9.81 5.69 0.01
CA GLY A 358 -10.76 6.55 0.70
C GLY A 358 -10.87 7.95 0.12
N LYS A 359 -11.57 8.83 0.85
CA LYS A 359 -11.80 10.22 0.45
C LYS A 359 -10.96 11.18 1.30
N ASN A 360 -10.65 12.35 0.71
CA ASN A 360 -9.94 13.45 1.37
C ASN A 360 -8.58 13.07 1.97
N ILE A 361 -7.89 12.13 1.36
CA ILE A 361 -6.54 11.73 1.73
C ILE A 361 -5.61 12.94 1.59
N CYS A 362 -4.81 13.20 2.60
CA CYS A 362 -3.80 14.26 2.62
C CYS A 362 -2.48 13.73 3.19
N PHE A 363 -1.49 14.61 3.27
CA PHE A 363 -0.24 14.31 3.95
C PHE A 363 -0.03 15.24 5.14
N VAL A 364 0.22 14.65 6.31
CA VAL A 364 0.75 15.36 7.47
C VAL A 364 2.25 15.14 7.50
N GLY A 365 3.00 16.22 7.30
CA GLY A 365 4.41 16.08 6.92
C GLY A 365 4.52 15.44 5.53
N ARG A 366 4.98 14.19 5.49
CA ARG A 366 5.10 13.37 4.27
C ARG A 366 4.43 12.00 4.39
N ASP A 367 3.67 11.80 5.46
CA ASP A 367 2.92 10.59 5.74
C ASP A 367 1.45 10.79 5.41
N ALA A 368 0.86 9.84 4.70
CA ALA A 368 -0.55 9.94 4.34
C ALA A 368 -1.46 9.75 5.56
N GLU A 369 -2.49 10.58 5.62
CA GLU A 369 -3.64 10.39 6.48
C GLU A 369 -4.67 9.56 5.72
N LEU A 370 -4.89 8.34 6.19
CA LEU A 370 -5.76 7.36 5.55
C LEU A 370 -6.90 6.95 6.49
N PRO A 371 -8.06 6.56 5.95
CA PRO A 371 -9.02 5.83 6.75
C PRO A 371 -8.41 4.49 7.17
N GLY A 372 -8.89 3.95 8.28
CA GLY A 372 -8.46 2.66 8.80
C GLY A 372 -9.65 1.83 9.22
N TYR A 373 -9.51 0.51 9.14
CA TYR A 373 -10.56 -0.44 9.47
C TYR A 373 -10.04 -1.39 10.53
N VAL A 374 -10.90 -1.74 11.49
CA VAL A 374 -10.63 -2.83 12.44
C VAL A 374 -11.47 -4.02 12.02
N ILE A 375 -10.78 -5.10 11.73
CA ILE A 375 -11.34 -6.33 11.17
C ILE A 375 -11.20 -7.44 12.19
N GLN A 376 -12.20 -8.30 12.28
CA GLN A 376 -12.14 -9.57 12.99
C GLN A 376 -12.42 -10.71 12.02
N ILE A 377 -11.69 -11.80 12.16
CA ILE A 377 -12.04 -13.06 11.48
C ILE A 377 -13.19 -13.69 12.26
N LYS A 378 -14.34 -13.83 11.59
CA LYS A 378 -15.56 -14.40 12.14
C LYS A 378 -16.23 -15.32 11.11
N ASP A 379 -16.51 -16.55 11.50
CA ASP A 379 -17.09 -17.58 10.63
C ASP A 379 -16.26 -17.76 9.33
N GLY A 380 -14.92 -17.72 9.46
CA GLY A 380 -13.99 -17.82 8.35
C GLY A 380 -14.00 -16.66 7.37
N LYS A 381 -14.56 -15.49 7.74
CA LYS A 381 -14.67 -14.30 6.91
C LYS A 381 -14.18 -13.06 7.66
N TRP A 382 -13.90 -12.01 6.92
CA TRP A 382 -13.62 -10.70 7.49
C TRP A 382 -14.92 -10.02 7.90
N ALA A 383 -15.02 -9.67 9.18
CA ALA A 383 -16.09 -8.85 9.74
C ALA A 383 -15.50 -7.49 10.14
N LYS A 384 -15.98 -6.41 9.53
CA LYS A 384 -15.59 -5.05 9.91
C LYS A 384 -16.21 -4.73 11.27
N LEU A 385 -15.38 -4.47 12.28
CA LEU A 385 -15.80 -4.09 13.62
C LEU A 385 -15.90 -2.59 13.81
N ASP A 386 -14.99 -1.83 13.21
CA ASP A 386 -14.92 -0.38 13.35
C ASP A 386 -14.29 0.23 12.08
N GLU A 387 -14.57 1.53 11.88
CA GLU A 387 -14.01 2.33 10.80
C GLU A 387 -13.55 3.67 11.36
N TRP A 388 -12.36 4.08 11.01
CA TRP A 388 -11.73 5.30 11.44
C TRP A 388 -11.49 6.18 10.22
N PRO A 389 -12.10 7.36 10.13
CA PRO A 389 -11.88 8.28 9.03
C PRO A 389 -10.46 8.87 9.05
N ALA A 390 -10.07 9.50 7.96
CA ALA A 390 -8.83 10.28 7.84
C ALA A 390 -9.07 11.68 8.45
N ASP A 391 -9.07 11.78 9.80
CA ASP A 391 -9.55 12.98 10.50
C ASP A 391 -8.46 14.04 10.75
N ASP A 392 -7.18 13.70 10.58
CA ASP A 392 -6.08 14.58 10.96
C ASP A 392 -5.59 15.47 9.80
N CYS A 393 -6.35 15.53 8.71
CA CYS A 393 -6.02 16.45 7.63
C CYS A 393 -6.22 17.90 8.07
N PRO A 394 -5.17 18.75 8.05
CA PRO A 394 -5.31 20.15 8.38
C PRO A 394 -6.32 20.84 7.43
N ASP A 395 -7.09 21.79 7.94
CA ASP A 395 -7.96 22.61 7.11
C ASP A 395 -7.13 23.28 5.99
N SER A 396 -7.66 23.25 4.76
CA SER A 396 -7.00 23.79 3.57
C SER A 396 -6.98 25.31 3.54
#